data_8d3084b0817ff0f6cf48c552eb48ed41
#
_entry.id   8d3084b0817ff0f6cf48c552eb48ed41
#
_cell.length_a   1.000
_cell.length_b   1.000
_cell.length_c   1.000
_cell.angle_alpha   90.00
_cell.angle_beta   90.00
_cell.angle_gamma   90.00
#
_symmetry.space_group_name_H-M   'P 1'
#
loop_
_entity.id
_entity.type
_entity.pdbx_description
1 polymer ?
#
loop_
_entity_poly.entity_id
_entity_poly.type
_entity_poly.pdbx_seq_one_letter_code
_entity_poly.pdbx_strand_id
1 'polypeptide(L)'
;MKKAFNKFLDFSNSWTGTVVIVLLIIFFVAQAFVIPSGSMKHTLLVGDHLFVKKFSYGVPTPRIPWLEIKVLPDFRGNGHLINGEGPKRGDIVVFRYPHNEKIHYVKRNFAVGGDEVIFSEKQMFLRPHEGDEFIKANYPSEKIVNFAGKNFVKEPYDFPGIQYDEKINLFEQALYYLNAGKFAMQPVIVDNLAKIKDLAFNAFYFKVPDEEYFMVGDNRDHSNDSRFWGSVAYKDIVGKPWFIYFSLDDDYKIRWNRVGRLIDTVQNEPKYAQRARDERHDDGDKIE
;
A
#
# COMPACT_ATOMS: atom_id res chain seq x y z
N MET A 1 -11.46 25.36 34.94
CA MET A 1 -11.80 24.32 33.97
C MET A 1 -13.21 24.48 33.38
N LYS A 2 -14.31 24.52 34.17
CA LYS A 2 -15.71 24.64 33.64
C LYS A 2 -15.93 25.83 32.70
N LYS A 3 -15.40 27.05 33.02
CA LYS A 3 -15.56 28.23 32.13
C LYS A 3 -14.85 28.06 30.77
N ALA A 4 -13.68 27.43 30.72
CA ALA A 4 -12.98 27.17 29.45
C ALA A 4 -13.69 26.11 28.61
N PHE A 5 -14.24 25.08 29.25
CA PHE A 5 -15.04 24.04 28.60
C PHE A 5 -16.33 24.62 28.00
N ASN A 6 -17.06 25.46 28.75
CA ASN A 6 -18.28 26.10 28.24
C ASN A 6 -17.97 27.01 27.02
N LYS A 7 -16.90 27.83 27.08
CA LYS A 7 -16.46 28.64 25.93
C LYS A 7 -16.11 27.78 24.70
N PHE A 8 -15.49 26.62 24.92
CA PHE A 8 -15.20 25.68 23.84
C PHE A 8 -16.51 25.10 23.24
N LEU A 9 -17.47 24.72 24.08
CA LEU A 9 -18.78 24.25 23.61
C LEU A 9 -19.52 25.35 22.84
N ASP A 10 -19.55 26.59 23.33
CA ASP A 10 -20.17 27.72 22.65
C ASP A 10 -19.50 27.99 21.30
N PHE A 11 -18.17 27.92 21.25
CA PHE A 11 -17.41 28.01 19.98
C PHE A 11 -17.75 26.87 19.04
N SER A 12 -17.74 25.61 19.51
CA SER A 12 -17.99 24.42 18.68
C SER A 12 -19.42 24.42 18.09
N ASN A 13 -20.39 25.03 18.78
CA ASN A 13 -21.78 25.15 18.32
C ASN A 13 -21.99 26.36 17.38
N SER A 14 -21.00 27.23 17.24
CA SER A 14 -21.05 28.32 16.27
C SER A 14 -20.72 27.83 14.85
N TRP A 15 -21.26 28.45 13.83
CA TRP A 15 -20.94 28.17 12.43
C TRP A 15 -19.42 28.19 12.17
N THR A 16 -18.74 29.21 12.66
CA THR A 16 -17.30 29.40 12.51
C THR A 16 -16.53 28.28 13.22
N GLY A 17 -16.94 27.96 14.45
CA GLY A 17 -16.31 26.88 15.23
C GLY A 17 -16.47 25.51 14.57
N THR A 18 -17.65 25.21 14.07
CA THR A 18 -17.91 23.98 13.31
C THR A 18 -17.00 23.87 12.09
N VAL A 19 -16.91 24.93 11.28
CA VAL A 19 -16.02 24.94 10.09
C VAL A 19 -14.56 24.73 10.48
N VAL A 20 -14.07 25.41 11.50
CA VAL A 20 -12.69 25.28 11.98
C VAL A 20 -12.41 23.85 12.47
N ILE A 21 -13.32 23.26 13.26
CA ILE A 21 -13.15 21.88 13.77
C ILE A 21 -13.15 20.88 12.59
N VAL A 22 -14.05 21.00 11.64
CA VAL A 22 -14.11 20.14 10.46
C VAL A 22 -12.81 20.23 9.64
N LEU A 23 -12.30 21.43 9.41
CA LEU A 23 -11.02 21.62 8.72
C LEU A 23 -9.84 20.98 9.49
N LEU A 24 -9.81 21.15 10.80
CA LEU A 24 -8.77 20.50 11.63
C LEU A 24 -8.85 18.96 11.53
N ILE A 25 -10.05 18.41 11.54
CA ILE A 25 -10.22 16.95 11.36
C ILE A 25 -9.71 16.53 9.99
N ILE A 26 -10.12 17.19 8.90
CA ILE A 26 -9.73 16.85 7.53
C ILE A 26 -8.22 17.00 7.33
N PHE A 27 -7.60 18.04 7.89
CA PHE A 27 -6.18 18.29 7.70
C PHE A 27 -5.28 17.36 8.52
N PHE A 28 -5.66 17.01 9.74
CA PHE A 28 -4.77 16.36 10.70
C PHE A 28 -5.22 14.98 11.18
N VAL A 29 -6.51 14.67 11.12
CA VAL A 29 -7.03 13.45 11.74
C VAL A 29 -7.38 12.40 10.70
N ALA A 30 -8.35 12.68 9.84
CA ALA A 30 -8.88 11.71 8.90
C ALA A 30 -9.30 12.35 7.56
N GLN A 31 -9.07 11.62 6.49
CA GLN A 31 -9.51 11.99 5.14
C GLN A 31 -10.27 10.83 4.52
N ALA A 32 -11.36 11.17 3.82
CA ALA A 32 -12.15 10.20 3.06
C ALA A 32 -11.48 9.91 1.71
N PHE A 33 -11.44 8.64 1.35
CA PHE A 33 -10.95 8.13 0.07
C PHE A 33 -11.95 7.13 -0.50
N VAL A 34 -11.95 6.98 -1.81
CA VAL A 34 -12.64 5.89 -2.52
C VAL A 34 -11.60 5.02 -3.20
N ILE A 35 -11.82 3.72 -3.25
CA ILE A 35 -10.96 2.77 -3.97
C ILE A 35 -11.39 2.73 -5.43
N PRO A 36 -10.58 3.26 -6.37
CA PRO A 36 -10.99 3.38 -7.77
C PRO A 36 -10.54 2.20 -8.63
N SER A 37 -9.61 1.36 -8.16
CA SER A 37 -8.98 0.31 -8.96
C SER A 37 -8.89 -1.02 -8.23
N GLY A 38 -8.80 -2.12 -9.01
CA GLY A 38 -8.74 -3.48 -8.50
C GLY A 38 -7.37 -3.95 -7.99
N SER A 39 -6.35 -3.09 -7.90
CA SER A 39 -4.99 -3.51 -7.52
C SER A 39 -4.85 -4.06 -6.08
N MET A 40 -5.85 -3.81 -5.23
CA MET A 40 -5.98 -4.37 -3.87
C MET A 40 -7.21 -5.30 -3.77
N LYS A 41 -7.78 -5.72 -4.91
CA LYS A 41 -8.94 -6.62 -4.98
C LYS A 41 -8.68 -7.83 -4.09
N HIS A 42 -9.73 -8.34 -3.46
CA HIS A 42 -9.74 -9.34 -2.39
C HIS A 42 -9.41 -8.81 -0.97
N THR A 43 -8.76 -7.66 -0.84
CA THR A 43 -8.62 -6.95 0.44
C THR A 43 -9.50 -5.70 0.43
N LEU A 44 -9.28 -4.80 -0.54
CA LEU A 44 -10.10 -3.61 -0.77
C LEU A 44 -10.74 -3.70 -2.15
N LEU A 45 -12.05 -3.45 -2.22
CA LEU A 45 -12.82 -3.55 -3.46
C LEU A 45 -13.02 -2.18 -4.08
N VAL A 46 -13.12 -2.14 -5.41
CA VAL A 46 -13.57 -0.96 -6.13
C VAL A 46 -14.93 -0.53 -5.56
N GLY A 47 -15.09 0.77 -5.29
CA GLY A 47 -16.30 1.30 -4.64
C GLY A 47 -16.31 1.24 -3.11
N ASP A 48 -15.25 0.74 -2.46
CA ASP A 48 -15.06 0.93 -1.01
C ASP A 48 -14.71 2.39 -0.73
N HIS A 49 -15.52 3.04 0.11
CA HIS A 49 -15.26 4.37 0.66
C HIS A 49 -14.71 4.22 2.07
N LEU A 50 -13.52 4.71 2.32
CA LEU A 50 -12.81 4.51 3.57
C LEU A 50 -12.25 5.80 4.15
N PHE A 51 -12.08 5.83 5.47
CA PHE A 51 -11.32 6.86 6.14
C PHE A 51 -9.87 6.42 6.34
N VAL A 52 -8.96 7.37 6.17
CA VAL A 52 -7.52 7.21 6.35
C VAL A 52 -7.06 8.01 7.55
N LYS A 53 -6.40 7.36 8.51
CA LYS A 53 -5.74 8.02 9.64
C LYS A 53 -4.46 8.68 9.16
N LYS A 54 -4.40 9.99 9.18
CA LYS A 54 -3.24 10.75 8.73
C LYS A 54 -2.08 10.71 9.71
N PHE A 55 -2.35 10.62 11.00
CA PHE A 55 -1.35 10.64 12.07
C PHE A 55 -0.70 9.28 12.37
N SER A 56 -1.04 8.23 11.60
CA SER A 56 -0.52 6.87 11.85
C SER A 56 0.99 6.75 11.64
N TYR A 57 1.54 7.56 10.76
CA TYR A 57 2.96 7.52 10.38
C TYR A 57 3.67 8.87 10.61
N GLY A 58 3.17 9.68 11.53
CA GLY A 58 3.55 11.05 11.76
C GLY A 58 2.41 12.00 11.43
N VAL A 59 2.64 13.30 11.57
CA VAL A 59 1.66 14.32 11.19
C VAL A 59 2.09 14.94 9.87
N PRO A 60 1.43 14.60 8.75
CA PRO A 60 1.82 15.11 7.45
C PRO A 60 1.57 16.63 7.36
N THR A 61 2.37 17.32 6.56
CA THR A 61 2.13 18.72 6.21
C THR A 61 0.74 18.84 5.56
N PRO A 62 -0.18 19.67 6.11
CA PRO A 62 -1.54 19.74 5.62
C PRO A 62 -1.59 20.26 4.19
N ARG A 63 -2.40 19.61 3.38
CA ARG A 63 -2.68 19.98 1.98
C ARG A 63 -4.18 20.08 1.78
N ILE A 64 -4.60 20.94 0.85
CA ILE A 64 -6.00 21.02 0.44
C ILE A 64 -6.35 19.72 -0.28
N PRO A 65 -7.33 18.93 0.21
CA PRO A 65 -7.76 17.70 -0.44
C PRO A 65 -8.04 17.91 -1.94
N TRP A 66 -7.74 16.93 -2.77
CA TRP A 66 -7.87 16.88 -4.24
C TRP A 66 -6.99 17.87 -5.02
N LEU A 67 -6.66 19.04 -4.46
CA LEU A 67 -5.76 20.00 -5.11
C LEU A 67 -4.28 19.73 -4.81
N GLU A 68 -4.00 19.04 -3.69
CA GLU A 68 -2.66 18.74 -3.17
C GLU A 68 -1.78 19.99 -2.95
N ILE A 69 -2.41 21.17 -2.83
CA ILE A 69 -1.71 22.41 -2.51
C ILE A 69 -1.37 22.42 -1.02
N LYS A 70 -0.10 22.61 -0.68
CA LYS A 70 0.36 22.75 0.72
C LYS A 70 -0.26 23.99 1.36
N VAL A 71 -0.91 23.80 2.53
CA VAL A 71 -1.48 24.89 3.34
C VAL A 71 -0.39 25.55 4.20
N LEU A 72 0.59 24.74 4.64
CA LEU A 72 1.76 25.19 5.38
C LEU A 72 3.03 24.82 4.63
N PRO A 73 4.12 25.61 4.80
CA PRO A 73 5.41 25.23 4.25
C PRO A 73 5.93 23.95 4.91
N ASP A 74 6.65 23.16 4.12
CA ASP A 74 7.34 21.97 4.60
C ASP A 74 8.68 22.36 5.23
N PHE A 75 8.65 22.68 6.52
CA PHE A 75 9.82 23.18 7.26
C PHE A 75 10.95 22.16 7.38
N ARG A 76 10.66 20.86 7.22
CA ARG A 76 11.63 19.76 7.34
C ARG A 76 12.04 19.17 6.01
N GLY A 77 11.35 19.51 4.94
CA GLY A 77 11.60 18.97 3.59
C GLY A 77 11.18 17.49 3.41
N ASN A 78 10.60 16.87 4.44
CA ASN A 78 10.22 15.46 4.44
C ASN A 78 8.69 15.21 4.41
N GLY A 79 7.91 16.25 4.11
CA GLY A 79 6.46 16.15 3.98
C GLY A 79 5.69 16.05 5.29
N HIS A 80 6.33 16.12 6.45
CA HIS A 80 5.70 15.96 7.76
C HIS A 80 6.03 17.11 8.71
N LEU A 81 5.03 17.57 9.47
CA LEU A 81 5.21 18.50 10.58
C LEU A 81 5.83 17.82 11.79
N ILE A 82 5.39 16.57 12.06
CA ILE A 82 5.90 15.71 13.12
C ILE A 82 6.20 14.36 12.51
N ASN A 83 7.45 13.91 12.64
CA ASN A 83 7.86 12.60 12.17
C ASN A 83 7.27 11.50 13.04
N GLY A 84 6.92 10.38 12.41
CA GLY A 84 6.55 9.13 13.05
C GLY A 84 7.50 8.00 12.65
N GLU A 85 7.17 6.78 13.06
CA GLU A 85 7.97 5.58 12.75
C GLU A 85 7.89 5.17 11.27
N GLY A 86 6.96 5.74 10.51
CA GLY A 86 6.68 5.32 9.13
C GLY A 86 5.92 3.99 9.04
N PRO A 87 5.56 3.58 7.81
CA PRO A 87 4.88 2.31 7.56
C PRO A 87 5.74 1.10 7.93
N LYS A 88 5.12 0.11 8.59
CA LYS A 88 5.75 -1.20 8.88
C LYS A 88 5.51 -2.17 7.72
N ARG A 89 6.36 -3.18 7.58
CA ARG A 89 6.18 -4.29 6.65
C ARG A 89 4.80 -4.94 6.87
N GLY A 90 4.04 -5.15 5.79
CA GLY A 90 2.68 -5.69 5.84
C GLY A 90 1.56 -4.66 6.01
N ASP A 91 1.84 -3.40 6.37
CA ASP A 91 0.82 -2.35 6.48
C ASP A 91 0.19 -2.03 5.12
N ILE A 92 -1.11 -1.80 5.10
CA ILE A 92 -1.77 -1.15 3.96
C ILE A 92 -1.60 0.36 4.11
N VAL A 93 -1.13 1.02 3.06
CA VAL A 93 -0.71 2.42 3.09
C VAL A 93 -1.36 3.21 1.97
N VAL A 94 -1.85 4.40 2.29
CA VAL A 94 -2.23 5.43 1.31
C VAL A 94 -1.06 6.38 1.14
N PHE A 95 -0.67 6.60 -0.10
CA PHE A 95 0.46 7.46 -0.44
C PHE A 95 0.21 8.21 -1.76
N ARG A 96 0.98 9.27 -2.01
CA ARG A 96 1.00 9.98 -3.27
C ARG A 96 1.89 9.24 -4.26
N TYR A 97 1.44 9.11 -5.49
CA TYR A 97 2.23 8.47 -6.54
C TYR A 97 3.49 9.30 -6.82
N PRO A 98 4.70 8.71 -6.79
CA PRO A 98 5.96 9.47 -6.86
C PRO A 98 6.13 10.32 -8.12
N HIS A 99 5.56 9.89 -9.26
CA HIS A 99 5.64 10.61 -10.51
C HIS A 99 4.51 11.63 -10.72
N ASN A 100 3.47 11.60 -9.85
CA ASN A 100 2.37 12.56 -9.88
C ASN A 100 1.69 12.65 -8.51
N GLU A 101 2.10 13.60 -7.68
CA GLU A 101 1.60 13.79 -6.31
C GLU A 101 0.08 14.02 -6.21
N LYS A 102 -0.61 14.34 -7.31
CA LYS A 102 -2.07 14.50 -7.34
C LYS A 102 -2.84 13.18 -7.33
N ILE A 103 -2.14 12.08 -7.66
CA ILE A 103 -2.73 10.74 -7.70
C ILE A 103 -2.40 10.02 -6.39
N HIS A 104 -3.41 9.46 -5.75
CA HIS A 104 -3.24 8.66 -4.54
C HIS A 104 -3.35 7.17 -4.88
N TYR A 105 -2.41 6.41 -4.36
CA TYR A 105 -2.42 4.96 -4.44
C TYR A 105 -2.64 4.34 -3.06
N VAL A 106 -3.21 3.15 -3.05
CA VAL A 106 -3.32 2.29 -1.87
C VAL A 106 -2.65 0.98 -2.21
N LYS A 107 -1.63 0.59 -1.45
CA LYS A 107 -0.87 -0.65 -1.62
C LYS A 107 -0.47 -1.22 -0.25
N ARG A 108 0.04 -2.43 -0.26
CA ARG A 108 0.71 -3.03 0.91
C ARG A 108 2.18 -2.66 0.91
N ASN A 109 2.70 -2.22 2.05
CA ASN A 109 4.12 -2.02 2.24
C ASN A 109 4.83 -3.37 2.30
N PHE A 110 5.49 -3.74 1.21
CA PHE A 110 6.18 -5.02 1.10
C PHE A 110 7.54 -5.00 1.79
N ALA A 111 8.28 -3.89 1.65
CA ALA A 111 9.62 -3.75 2.21
C ALA A 111 9.88 -2.30 2.63
N VAL A 112 10.79 -2.12 3.58
CA VAL A 112 11.20 -0.82 4.14
C VAL A 112 12.65 -0.53 3.77
N GLY A 113 13.11 0.70 4.06
CA GLY A 113 14.48 1.13 3.77
C GLY A 113 15.54 0.11 4.24
N GLY A 114 16.52 -0.17 3.38
CA GLY A 114 17.59 -1.14 3.61
C GLY A 114 17.25 -2.58 3.21
N ASP A 115 15.97 -2.93 3.05
CA ASP A 115 15.54 -4.27 2.63
C ASP A 115 15.94 -4.58 1.17
N GLU A 116 16.10 -5.87 0.88
CA GLU A 116 16.31 -6.37 -0.47
C GLU A 116 15.07 -7.14 -0.96
N VAL A 117 14.63 -6.87 -2.19
CA VAL A 117 13.45 -7.51 -2.81
C VAL A 117 13.87 -8.23 -4.09
N ILE A 118 13.42 -9.47 -4.25
CA ILE A 118 13.54 -10.22 -5.50
C ILE A 118 12.14 -10.54 -6.02
N PHE A 119 11.92 -10.32 -7.31
CA PHE A 119 10.71 -10.69 -8.03
C PHE A 119 11.06 -11.64 -9.17
N SER A 120 10.47 -12.83 -9.18
CA SER A 120 10.66 -13.84 -10.23
C SER A 120 9.32 -14.50 -10.57
N GLU A 121 8.92 -14.42 -11.83
CA GLU A 121 7.63 -14.92 -12.35
C GLU A 121 6.44 -14.57 -11.43
N LYS A 122 5.96 -15.55 -10.64
CA LYS A 122 4.84 -15.40 -9.70
C LYS A 122 5.30 -15.48 -8.23
N GLN A 123 6.52 -15.09 -7.93
CA GLN A 123 7.07 -15.19 -6.59
C GLN A 123 7.80 -13.90 -6.21
N MET A 124 7.61 -13.50 -4.97
CA MET A 124 8.36 -12.39 -4.38
C MET A 124 9.12 -12.88 -3.15
N PHE A 125 10.34 -12.38 -3.02
CA PHE A 125 11.21 -12.71 -1.91
C PHE A 125 11.65 -11.42 -1.22
N LEU A 126 11.68 -11.47 0.10
CA LEU A 126 12.09 -10.36 0.95
C LEU A 126 13.30 -10.75 1.77
N ARG A 127 14.32 -9.91 1.77
CA ARG A 127 15.39 -9.97 2.76
C ARG A 127 15.31 -8.73 3.64
N PRO A 128 14.82 -8.86 4.88
CA PRO A 128 14.88 -7.80 5.89
C PRO A 128 16.31 -7.33 6.12
N HIS A 129 16.51 -6.03 6.29
CA HIS A 129 17.82 -5.42 6.52
C HIS A 129 18.46 -5.86 7.84
N GLU A 130 17.66 -6.35 8.79
CA GLU A 130 18.14 -6.93 10.07
C GLU A 130 18.92 -8.25 9.88
N GLY A 131 18.85 -8.86 8.69
CA GLY A 131 19.69 -9.98 8.31
C GLY A 131 19.21 -11.37 8.73
N ASP A 132 20.10 -12.35 8.62
CA ASP A 132 19.76 -13.77 8.69
C ASP A 132 19.25 -14.24 10.06
N GLU A 133 19.78 -13.68 11.15
CA GLU A 133 19.32 -13.99 12.52
C GLU A 133 17.85 -13.57 12.71
N PHE A 134 17.51 -12.35 12.27
CA PHE A 134 16.14 -11.86 12.32
C PHE A 134 15.21 -12.73 11.46
N ILE A 135 15.65 -13.12 10.26
CA ILE A 135 14.85 -13.97 9.37
C ILE A 135 14.54 -15.31 10.04
N LYS A 136 15.53 -15.98 10.60
CA LYS A 136 15.37 -17.28 11.28
C LYS A 136 14.46 -17.19 12.52
N ALA A 137 14.50 -16.07 13.23
CA ALA A 137 13.70 -15.87 14.44
C ALA A 137 12.22 -15.52 14.16
N ASN A 138 11.92 -14.87 13.02
CA ASN A 138 10.60 -14.27 12.77
C ASN A 138 9.81 -14.93 11.63
N TYR A 139 10.43 -15.81 10.82
CA TYR A 139 9.75 -16.45 9.69
C TYR A 139 9.86 -17.98 9.74
N PRO A 140 8.83 -18.70 9.28
CA PRO A 140 8.84 -20.15 9.20
C PRO A 140 9.97 -20.66 8.30
N SER A 141 10.63 -21.74 8.70
CA SER A 141 11.78 -22.30 7.97
C SER A 141 11.47 -22.72 6.54
N GLU A 142 10.22 -23.14 6.28
CA GLU A 142 9.74 -23.54 4.96
C GLU A 142 9.62 -22.36 3.97
N LYS A 143 9.58 -21.14 4.48
CA LYS A 143 9.59 -19.92 3.66
C LYS A 143 11.00 -19.36 3.43
N ILE A 144 11.99 -19.86 4.16
CA ILE A 144 13.37 -19.38 4.06
C ILE A 144 14.08 -20.05 2.89
N VAL A 145 14.59 -19.25 1.97
CA VAL A 145 15.35 -19.69 0.80
C VAL A 145 16.70 -19.01 0.82
N ASN A 146 17.78 -19.76 0.51
CA ASN A 146 19.11 -19.19 0.44
C ASN A 146 19.50 -18.90 -1.01
N PHE A 147 19.88 -17.66 -1.28
CA PHE A 147 20.41 -17.20 -2.56
C PHE A 147 21.80 -16.60 -2.35
N ALA A 148 22.81 -17.17 -2.98
CA ALA A 148 24.20 -16.72 -2.92
C ALA A 148 24.71 -16.48 -1.47
N GLY A 149 24.35 -17.35 -0.53
CA GLY A 149 24.76 -17.24 0.88
C GLY A 149 23.93 -16.30 1.74
N LYS A 150 22.91 -15.65 1.20
CA LYS A 150 21.97 -14.79 1.93
C LYS A 150 20.59 -15.46 2.05
N ASN A 151 19.97 -15.35 3.22
CA ASN A 151 18.61 -15.84 3.40
C ASN A 151 17.58 -14.79 2.95
N PHE A 152 16.58 -15.25 2.22
CA PHE A 152 15.40 -14.52 1.81
C PHE A 152 14.14 -15.24 2.28
N VAL A 153 13.06 -14.51 2.46
CA VAL A 153 11.75 -15.06 2.82
C VAL A 153 10.86 -15.04 1.58
N LYS A 154 10.44 -16.23 1.14
CA LYS A 154 9.48 -16.39 0.04
C LYS A 154 8.08 -16.02 0.54
N GLU A 155 7.38 -15.13 -0.18
CA GLU A 155 6.02 -14.71 0.15
C GLU A 155 5.86 -14.43 1.66
N PRO A 156 6.45 -13.33 2.18
CA PRO A 156 6.56 -13.11 3.63
C PRO A 156 5.22 -12.89 4.34
N TYR A 157 4.13 -12.66 3.58
CA TYR A 157 2.83 -12.29 4.13
C TYR A 157 1.75 -13.29 3.76
N ASP A 158 0.95 -13.73 4.76
CA ASP A 158 -0.13 -14.72 4.62
C ASP A 158 -1.53 -14.07 4.72
N PHE A 159 -1.70 -12.85 4.18
CA PHE A 159 -3.02 -12.22 4.15
C PHE A 159 -3.93 -12.89 3.12
N PRO A 160 -5.19 -13.24 3.50
CA PRO A 160 -6.12 -13.95 2.62
C PRO A 160 -6.41 -13.25 1.28
N GLY A 161 -6.24 -11.92 1.23
CA GLY A 161 -6.47 -11.12 0.04
C GLY A 161 -5.31 -11.09 -0.95
N ILE A 162 -4.13 -11.61 -0.59
CA ILE A 162 -2.99 -11.67 -1.50
C ILE A 162 -3.20 -12.80 -2.51
N GLN A 163 -3.14 -12.47 -3.80
CA GLN A 163 -3.42 -13.43 -4.85
C GLN A 163 -2.63 -13.16 -6.13
N TYR A 164 -2.35 -14.28 -6.82
CA TYR A 164 -1.81 -14.34 -8.17
C TYR A 164 -2.88 -14.87 -9.14
N ASP A 165 -2.94 -14.30 -10.34
CA ASP A 165 -3.79 -14.79 -11.42
C ASP A 165 -2.98 -15.77 -12.29
N GLU A 166 -3.47 -17.03 -12.42
CA GLU A 166 -2.79 -18.06 -13.20
C GLU A 166 -2.68 -17.71 -14.70
N LYS A 167 -3.58 -16.87 -15.20
CA LYS A 167 -3.67 -16.52 -16.62
C LYS A 167 -2.76 -15.35 -17.01
N ILE A 168 -2.27 -14.58 -16.06
CA ILE A 168 -1.46 -13.37 -16.30
C ILE A 168 -0.01 -13.64 -15.90
N ASN A 169 0.90 -13.28 -16.77
CA ASN A 169 2.32 -13.30 -16.50
C ASN A 169 2.86 -11.86 -16.40
N LEU A 170 2.86 -11.33 -15.18
CA LEU A 170 3.37 -9.99 -14.92
C LEU A 170 4.86 -9.84 -15.23
N PHE A 171 5.61 -10.93 -15.21
CA PHE A 171 7.02 -10.95 -15.58
C PHE A 171 7.24 -10.57 -17.06
N GLU A 172 6.34 -11.00 -17.95
CA GLU A 172 6.38 -10.59 -19.36
C GLU A 172 6.13 -9.08 -19.54
N GLN A 173 5.20 -8.54 -18.75
CA GLN A 173 4.99 -7.07 -18.72
C GLN A 173 6.24 -6.34 -18.20
N ALA A 174 6.89 -6.88 -17.17
CA ALA A 174 8.15 -6.34 -16.65
C ALA A 174 9.25 -6.30 -17.70
N LEU A 175 9.35 -7.34 -18.55
CA LEU A 175 10.28 -7.37 -19.68
C LEU A 175 10.01 -6.25 -20.69
N TYR A 176 8.74 -6.01 -21.01
CA TYR A 176 8.36 -4.92 -21.90
C TYR A 176 8.81 -3.56 -21.34
N TYR A 177 8.56 -3.28 -20.05
CA TYR A 177 8.98 -2.03 -19.42
C TYR A 177 10.50 -1.93 -19.26
N LEU A 178 11.20 -3.04 -19.00
CA LEU A 178 12.67 -3.09 -18.96
C LEU A 178 13.25 -2.67 -20.31
N ASN A 179 12.75 -3.26 -21.41
CA ASN A 179 13.20 -2.92 -22.77
C ASN A 179 12.90 -1.47 -23.15
N ALA A 180 11.85 -0.88 -22.58
CA ALA A 180 11.52 0.54 -22.77
C ALA A 180 12.32 1.48 -21.84
N GLY A 181 13.21 0.96 -20.98
CA GLY A 181 13.98 1.75 -20.00
C GLY A 181 13.12 2.39 -18.90
N LYS A 182 11.95 1.81 -18.61
CA LYS A 182 10.95 2.33 -17.64
C LYS A 182 10.67 1.37 -16.49
N PHE A 183 11.58 0.47 -16.21
CA PHE A 183 11.44 -0.52 -15.15
C PHE A 183 12.43 -0.25 -14.02
N ALA A 184 11.96 -0.20 -12.77
CA ALA A 184 12.78 0.23 -11.64
C ALA A 184 13.71 -0.87 -11.09
N MET A 185 13.33 -2.14 -11.23
CA MET A 185 14.13 -3.24 -10.72
C MET A 185 15.22 -3.66 -11.72
N GLN A 186 16.30 -4.22 -11.22
CA GLN A 186 17.43 -4.67 -12.02
C GLN A 186 17.34 -6.14 -12.35
N PRO A 187 17.60 -6.58 -13.61
CA PRO A 187 17.64 -8.00 -13.96
C PRO A 187 18.84 -8.67 -13.30
N VAL A 188 18.63 -9.86 -12.71
CA VAL A 188 19.66 -10.64 -12.00
C VAL A 188 19.51 -12.14 -12.29
N ILE A 189 20.61 -12.87 -12.16
CA ILE A 189 20.59 -14.33 -12.11
C ILE A 189 20.57 -14.74 -10.63
N VAL A 190 19.58 -15.52 -10.26
CA VAL A 190 19.44 -16.08 -8.92
C VAL A 190 19.55 -17.60 -9.01
N ASP A 191 20.52 -18.17 -8.29
CA ASP A 191 20.70 -19.60 -8.21
C ASP A 191 19.47 -20.26 -7.56
N ASN A 192 19.16 -21.49 -7.98
CA ASN A 192 18.01 -22.27 -7.51
C ASN A 192 16.62 -21.76 -7.91
N LEU A 193 16.53 -20.68 -8.69
CA LEU A 193 15.28 -20.31 -9.39
C LEU A 193 15.27 -20.92 -10.81
N ALA A 194 14.08 -21.24 -11.29
CA ALA A 194 13.90 -21.74 -12.65
C ALA A 194 14.50 -20.77 -13.68
N LYS A 195 15.20 -21.32 -14.68
CA LYS A 195 15.65 -20.52 -15.81
C LYS A 195 14.46 -20.13 -16.67
N ILE A 196 14.38 -18.88 -17.04
CA ILE A 196 13.37 -18.43 -17.99
C ILE A 196 13.95 -18.60 -19.40
N LYS A 197 13.19 -19.28 -20.25
CA LYS A 197 13.62 -19.60 -21.61
C LYS A 197 14.00 -18.33 -22.38
N ASP A 198 15.13 -18.39 -23.08
CA ASP A 198 15.66 -17.32 -23.93
C ASP A 198 16.07 -16.02 -23.19
N LEU A 199 16.16 -16.05 -21.85
CA LEU A 199 16.64 -14.90 -21.06
C LEU A 199 17.98 -15.21 -20.39
N ALA A 200 18.83 -14.16 -20.30
CA ALA A 200 20.10 -14.20 -19.59
C ALA A 200 19.95 -13.96 -18.08
N PHE A 201 18.74 -13.84 -17.57
CA PHE A 201 18.40 -13.64 -16.16
C PHE A 201 17.08 -14.34 -15.83
N ASN A 202 16.79 -14.55 -14.54
CA ASN A 202 15.58 -15.27 -14.09
C ASN A 202 14.83 -14.54 -12.96
N ALA A 203 15.30 -13.36 -12.59
CA ALA A 203 14.67 -12.55 -11.55
C ALA A 203 14.99 -11.05 -11.74
N PHE A 204 14.25 -10.23 -11.01
CA PHE A 204 14.51 -8.81 -10.84
C PHE A 204 14.83 -8.52 -9.38
N TYR A 205 15.79 -7.66 -9.14
CA TYR A 205 16.28 -7.27 -7.82
C TYR A 205 16.08 -5.77 -7.58
N PHE A 206 15.72 -5.43 -6.34
CA PHE A 206 15.63 -4.05 -5.88
C PHE A 206 16.11 -3.96 -4.43
N LYS A 207 17.03 -3.04 -4.14
CA LYS A 207 17.36 -2.64 -2.78
C LYS A 207 16.63 -1.36 -2.44
N VAL A 208 15.81 -1.39 -1.38
CA VAL A 208 15.02 -0.24 -0.97
C VAL A 208 15.93 0.83 -0.38
N PRO A 209 15.94 2.08 -0.90
CA PRO A 209 16.70 3.17 -0.31
C PRO A 209 16.24 3.46 1.13
N ASP A 210 17.12 4.05 1.94
CA ASP A 210 16.78 4.47 3.29
C ASP A 210 15.61 5.49 3.26
N GLU A 211 14.75 5.42 4.27
CA GLU A 211 13.52 6.23 4.40
C GLU A 211 12.53 6.09 3.23
N GLU A 212 12.61 5.01 2.45
CA GLU A 212 11.68 4.68 1.38
C GLU A 212 10.99 3.34 1.62
N TYR A 213 9.91 3.10 0.87
CA TYR A 213 9.02 1.97 1.06
C TYR A 213 8.71 1.33 -0.28
N PHE A 214 8.75 0.00 -0.33
CA PHE A 214 8.41 -0.76 -1.53
C PHE A 214 6.98 -1.26 -1.45
N MET A 215 6.10 -0.67 -2.24
CA MET A 215 4.65 -0.83 -2.20
C MET A 215 4.18 -1.83 -3.24
N VAL A 216 3.45 -2.88 -2.83
CA VAL A 216 2.94 -3.93 -3.74
C VAL A 216 1.44 -4.13 -3.53
N GLY A 217 0.71 -4.31 -4.63
CA GLY A 217 -0.72 -4.61 -4.57
C GLY A 217 -0.99 -6.04 -4.14
N ASP A 218 -2.08 -6.26 -3.38
CA ASP A 218 -2.51 -7.60 -2.97
C ASP A 218 -3.00 -8.43 -4.16
N ASN A 219 -3.59 -7.79 -5.17
CA ASN A 219 -3.87 -8.38 -6.48
C ASN A 219 -2.60 -8.34 -7.34
N ARG A 220 -1.70 -9.30 -7.08
CA ARG A 220 -0.30 -9.33 -7.51
C ARG A 220 -0.09 -9.11 -9.00
N ASP A 221 -0.88 -9.76 -9.84
CA ASP A 221 -0.71 -9.72 -11.29
C ASP A 221 -1.52 -8.59 -11.97
N HIS A 222 -2.37 -7.88 -11.21
CA HIS A 222 -3.17 -6.74 -11.69
C HIS A 222 -2.81 -5.44 -10.97
N SER A 223 -1.54 -5.26 -10.61
CA SER A 223 -1.09 -4.08 -9.88
C SER A 223 0.10 -3.39 -10.54
N ASN A 224 -0.11 -2.15 -10.92
CA ASN A 224 0.99 -1.24 -11.23
C ASN A 224 1.53 -0.66 -9.93
N ASP A 225 2.69 -1.15 -9.49
CA ASP A 225 3.26 -0.87 -8.17
C ASP A 225 4.79 -0.73 -8.18
N SER A 226 5.43 -0.75 -7.03
CA SER A 226 6.87 -0.50 -6.88
C SER A 226 7.76 -1.42 -7.72
N ARG A 227 7.27 -2.56 -8.16
CA ARG A 227 8.00 -3.43 -9.10
C ARG A 227 8.31 -2.70 -10.40
N PHE A 228 7.43 -1.80 -10.83
CA PHE A 228 7.55 -1.04 -12.08
C PHE A 228 8.20 0.32 -11.89
N TRP A 229 7.73 1.11 -10.93
CA TRP A 229 8.11 2.53 -10.80
C TRP A 229 9.03 2.83 -9.61
N GLY A 230 9.40 1.82 -8.79
CA GLY A 230 10.36 1.97 -7.67
C GLY A 230 9.70 2.23 -6.33
N SER A 231 10.46 2.74 -5.38
CA SER A 231 10.04 2.98 -4.01
C SER A 231 9.32 4.31 -3.81
N VAL A 232 8.65 4.45 -2.67
CA VAL A 232 7.92 5.65 -2.24
C VAL A 232 8.66 6.28 -1.09
N ALA A 233 9.01 7.55 -1.21
CA ALA A 233 9.67 8.28 -0.14
C ALA A 233 8.70 8.58 1.02
N TYR A 234 9.21 8.70 2.24
CA TYR A 234 8.43 9.00 3.44
C TYR A 234 7.56 10.27 3.27
N LYS A 235 8.04 11.30 2.57
CA LYS A 235 7.31 12.54 2.29
C LYS A 235 5.98 12.34 1.56
N ASP A 236 5.85 11.23 0.82
CA ASP A 236 4.68 10.93 0.00
C ASP A 236 3.65 10.06 0.75
N ILE A 237 3.97 9.59 1.96
CA ILE A 237 3.05 8.83 2.80
C ILE A 237 1.94 9.75 3.30
N VAL A 238 0.68 9.34 3.12
CA VAL A 238 -0.51 10.06 3.54
C VAL A 238 -1.06 9.51 4.85
N GLY A 239 -1.14 8.19 5.00
CA GLY A 239 -1.64 7.58 6.21
C GLY A 239 -2.06 6.12 6.04
N LYS A 240 -2.68 5.57 7.10
CA LYS A 240 -3.13 4.18 7.16
C LYS A 240 -4.64 4.10 6.99
N PRO A 241 -5.19 3.29 6.05
CA PRO A 241 -6.62 3.04 5.97
C PRO A 241 -7.15 2.53 7.31
N TRP A 242 -8.32 3.02 7.71
CA TRP A 242 -8.87 2.74 9.04
C TRP A 242 -10.10 1.85 8.97
N PHE A 243 -11.20 2.37 8.40
CA PHE A 243 -12.43 1.63 8.24
C PHE A 243 -13.19 2.04 6.98
N ILE A 244 -14.03 1.12 6.49
CA ILE A 244 -14.92 1.34 5.35
C ILE A 244 -16.21 1.92 5.90
N TYR A 245 -16.53 3.17 5.55
CA TYR A 245 -17.78 3.79 5.99
C TYR A 245 -18.93 3.56 5.02
N PHE A 246 -18.62 3.26 3.75
CA PHE A 246 -19.58 2.94 2.71
C PHE A 246 -18.94 2.05 1.64
N SER A 247 -19.74 1.20 0.95
CA SER A 247 -19.23 0.34 -0.12
C SER A 247 -20.34 0.09 -1.15
N LEU A 248 -20.03 0.36 -2.43
CA LEU A 248 -20.90 0.11 -3.57
C LEU A 248 -20.23 -0.89 -4.52
N ASP A 249 -21.02 -1.76 -5.13
CA ASP A 249 -20.58 -2.56 -6.28
C ASP A 249 -20.79 -1.79 -7.60
N ASP A 250 -20.44 -2.42 -8.71
CA ASP A 250 -20.53 -1.83 -10.05
C ASP A 250 -22.00 -1.63 -10.50
N ASP A 251 -22.95 -2.37 -9.92
CA ASP A 251 -24.40 -2.21 -10.11
C ASP A 251 -25.00 -1.16 -9.15
N TYR A 252 -24.20 -0.41 -8.43
CA TYR A 252 -24.62 0.56 -7.40
C TYR A 252 -25.39 -0.06 -6.22
N LYS A 253 -25.18 -1.37 -5.94
CA LYS A 253 -25.75 -2.03 -4.76
C LYS A 253 -24.82 -1.85 -3.57
N ILE A 254 -25.40 -1.65 -2.38
CA ILE A 254 -24.62 -1.46 -1.15
C ILE A 254 -24.13 -2.82 -0.64
N ARG A 255 -22.80 -2.95 -0.46
CA ARG A 255 -22.17 -4.11 0.20
C ARG A 255 -22.24 -3.95 1.71
N TRP A 256 -23.41 -4.19 2.31
CA TRP A 256 -23.67 -4.04 3.75
C TRP A 256 -22.69 -4.80 4.64
N ASN A 257 -22.17 -5.93 4.18
CA ASN A 257 -21.20 -6.73 4.90
C ASN A 257 -19.85 -6.02 5.10
N ARG A 258 -19.56 -4.99 4.32
CA ARG A 258 -18.31 -4.21 4.38
C ARG A 258 -18.47 -2.89 5.13
N VAL A 259 -19.69 -2.34 5.18
CA VAL A 259 -19.97 -1.06 5.85
C VAL A 259 -19.67 -1.14 7.35
N GLY A 260 -18.94 -0.17 7.89
CA GLY A 260 -18.51 -0.08 9.28
C GLY A 260 -17.37 -1.04 9.67
N ARG A 261 -16.75 -1.74 8.70
CA ARG A 261 -15.66 -2.69 9.00
C ARG A 261 -14.31 -1.99 9.08
N LEU A 262 -13.53 -2.38 10.10
CA LEU A 262 -12.13 -2.00 10.21
C LEU A 262 -11.31 -2.68 9.11
N ILE A 263 -10.31 -1.99 8.57
CA ILE A 263 -9.43 -2.56 7.56
C ILE A 263 -8.66 -3.77 8.11
N ASP A 264 -8.25 -3.71 9.38
CA ASP A 264 -7.59 -4.85 10.04
C ASP A 264 -8.49 -6.09 10.09
N THR A 265 -9.81 -5.94 10.27
CA THR A 265 -10.76 -7.05 10.17
C THR A 265 -10.85 -7.57 8.74
N VAL A 266 -10.98 -6.66 7.77
CA VAL A 266 -11.16 -7.03 6.35
C VAL A 266 -9.95 -7.76 5.80
N GLN A 267 -8.74 -7.34 6.13
CA GLN A 267 -7.50 -7.96 5.62
C GLN A 267 -7.17 -9.32 6.26
N ASN A 268 -7.61 -9.58 7.49
CA ASN A 268 -7.25 -10.79 8.24
C ASN A 268 -8.31 -11.89 8.19
N GLU A 269 -9.56 -11.58 7.88
CA GLU A 269 -10.62 -12.58 7.84
C GLU A 269 -10.85 -13.14 6.44
N PRO A 270 -10.64 -14.46 6.21
CA PRO A 270 -10.77 -15.11 4.89
C PRO A 270 -12.11 -14.90 4.20
N LYS A 271 -13.19 -14.73 4.97
CA LYS A 271 -14.56 -14.53 4.41
C LYS A 271 -14.67 -13.29 3.51
N TYR A 272 -13.86 -12.23 3.75
CA TYR A 272 -13.89 -11.03 2.91
C TYR A 272 -13.16 -11.26 1.59
N ALA A 273 -12.05 -11.99 1.60
CA ALA A 273 -11.32 -12.38 0.39
C ALA A 273 -12.12 -13.37 -0.46
N GLN A 274 -12.79 -14.35 0.16
CA GLN A 274 -13.61 -15.34 -0.53
C GLN A 274 -14.80 -14.69 -1.23
N ARG A 275 -15.57 -13.85 -0.55
CA ARG A 275 -16.70 -13.12 -1.17
C ARG A 275 -16.28 -12.26 -2.35
N ALA A 276 -15.13 -11.61 -2.25
CA ALA A 276 -14.58 -10.84 -3.37
C ALA A 276 -14.19 -11.70 -4.57
N ARG A 277 -13.94 -13.02 -4.39
CA ARG A 277 -13.74 -13.98 -5.48
C ARG A 277 -15.06 -14.41 -6.11
N ASP A 278 -16.09 -14.63 -5.29
CA ASP A 278 -17.40 -15.05 -5.75
C ASP A 278 -18.06 -13.94 -6.61
N GLU A 279 -17.86 -12.68 -6.22
CA GLU A 279 -18.35 -11.51 -6.99
C GLU A 279 -17.69 -11.37 -8.38
N ARG A 280 -16.55 -12.05 -8.66
CA ARG A 280 -15.87 -12.03 -9.96
C ARG A 280 -16.55 -12.81 -11.09
N HIS A 281 -17.49 -13.68 -10.79
CA HIS A 281 -18.18 -14.45 -11.82
C HIS A 281 -19.06 -13.60 -12.75
N ASP A 282 -19.22 -12.29 -12.41
CA ASP A 282 -20.12 -11.37 -13.13
C ASP A 282 -19.37 -10.26 -13.92
N ASP A 283 -18.08 -10.01 -13.64
CA ASP A 283 -17.35 -8.88 -14.24
C ASP A 283 -16.23 -9.37 -15.15
N GLY A 284 -16.40 -9.22 -16.46
CA GLY A 284 -15.33 -9.37 -17.44
C GLY A 284 -14.18 -8.39 -17.11
N ASP A 285 -13.00 -8.94 -16.84
CA ASP A 285 -11.78 -8.19 -16.51
C ASP A 285 -11.51 -7.08 -17.54
N LYS A 286 -11.83 -5.85 -17.18
CA LYS A 286 -11.33 -4.67 -17.88
C LYS A 286 -9.96 -4.34 -17.31
N ILE A 287 -8.93 -4.67 -18.08
CA ILE A 287 -7.56 -4.22 -17.88
C ILE A 287 -7.51 -2.74 -18.27
N GLU A 288 -7.24 -1.84 -17.31
CA GLU A 288 -6.83 -0.46 -17.59
C GLU A 288 -5.31 -0.32 -17.53
#